data_884f21a86ff40990c1cb5c76282766d4
#
_entry.id   884f21a86ff40990c1cb5c76282766d4
#
_cell.length_a   1.000
_cell.length_b   1.000
_cell.length_c   1.000
_cell.angle_alpha   90.00
_cell.angle_beta   90.00
_cell.angle_gamma   90.00
#
_symmetry.space_group_name_H-M   'P 1'
#
loop_
_entity.id
_entity.type
_entity.pdbx_description
1 polymer ?
#
loop_
_entity_poly.entity_id
_entity_poly.type
_entity_poly.pdbx_seq_one_letter_code
_entity_poly.pdbx_strand_id
1 'polypeptide(L)'
;MLYDISITLKLPLGLWKKLVLFGLSAFFIYFGVDHFINPDFYLSIMPPSFPLHEEAVYISGFFEIVGGIGVLIPRFRKIAGWGLVALLIAVYPANIYMAITPEAFPDIPVEILYFRLVLQFLFFYWAYSVTRPVFNLVS
;
A
#
# COMPACT_ATOMS: atom_id res chain seq x y z
N MET A 1 26.06 -3.65 -16.07
CA MET A 1 24.59 -3.66 -16.27
C MET A 1 23.80 -3.33 -15.00
N LEU A 2 23.95 -4.07 -13.91
CA LEU A 2 23.25 -3.74 -12.63
C LEU A 2 23.67 -2.40 -12.05
N TYR A 3 24.94 -2.03 -12.20
CA TYR A 3 25.46 -0.72 -11.76
C TYR A 3 24.82 0.43 -12.52
N ASP A 4 24.61 0.26 -13.80
CA ASP A 4 24.03 1.27 -14.70
C ASP A 4 22.55 1.52 -14.36
N ILE A 5 21.80 0.45 -14.07
CA ILE A 5 20.41 0.53 -13.64
C ILE A 5 20.27 1.32 -12.32
N SER A 6 21.20 1.08 -11.38
CA SER A 6 21.15 1.77 -10.08
C SER A 6 21.41 3.29 -10.21
N ILE A 7 22.25 3.70 -11.14
CA ILE A 7 22.49 5.13 -11.43
C ILE A 7 21.26 5.74 -12.11
N THR A 8 20.69 5.06 -13.09
CA THR A 8 19.53 5.56 -13.84
C THR A 8 18.29 5.68 -12.95
N LEU A 9 18.06 4.72 -12.06
CA LEU A 9 16.94 4.74 -11.12
C LEU A 9 17.22 5.55 -9.86
N LYS A 10 18.45 6.06 -9.67
CA LYS A 10 18.86 6.76 -8.46
C LYS A 10 18.40 6.02 -7.20
N LEU A 11 18.79 4.75 -7.12
CA LEU A 11 18.41 3.89 -6.00
C LEU A 11 19.10 4.38 -4.72
N PRO A 12 18.42 4.28 -3.57
CA PRO A 12 18.99 4.69 -2.29
C PRO A 12 20.19 3.81 -1.92
N LEU A 13 21.06 4.38 -1.09
CA LEU A 13 22.24 3.67 -0.59
C LEU A 13 21.87 2.52 0.33
N GLY A 14 22.61 1.42 0.19
CA GLY A 14 22.47 0.27 1.07
C GLY A 14 21.41 -0.72 0.65
N LEU A 15 21.69 -1.99 0.92
CA LEU A 15 20.80 -3.10 0.59
C LEU A 15 19.45 -2.98 1.30
N TRP A 16 19.47 -2.56 2.58
CA TRP A 16 18.24 -2.44 3.37
C TRP A 16 17.24 -1.45 2.75
N LYS A 17 17.71 -0.28 2.34
CA LYS A 17 16.85 0.73 1.71
C LYS A 17 16.29 0.26 0.37
N LYS A 18 17.10 -0.48 -0.41
CA LYS A 18 16.64 -1.10 -1.66
C LYS A 18 15.54 -2.12 -1.39
N LEU A 19 15.72 -2.98 -0.37
CA LEU A 19 14.69 -3.95 0.03
C LEU A 19 13.41 -3.26 0.48
N VAL A 20 13.51 -2.19 1.26
CA VAL A 20 12.36 -1.38 1.68
C VAL A 20 11.61 -0.83 0.46
N LEU A 21 12.33 -0.25 -0.49
CA LEU A 21 11.74 0.35 -1.69
C LEU A 21 11.09 -0.68 -2.61
N PHE A 22 11.81 -1.73 -2.97
CA PHE A 22 11.29 -2.77 -3.85
C PHE A 22 10.19 -3.59 -3.19
N GLY A 23 10.32 -3.85 -1.89
CA GLY A 23 9.28 -4.53 -1.12
C GLY A 23 7.99 -3.73 -1.08
N LEU A 24 8.07 -2.42 -0.86
CA LEU A 24 6.90 -1.52 -0.87
C LEU A 24 6.22 -1.52 -2.24
N SER A 25 7.01 -1.38 -3.30
CA SER A 25 6.49 -1.41 -4.68
C SER A 25 5.78 -2.74 -4.98
N ALA A 26 6.44 -3.85 -4.71
CA ALA A 26 5.88 -5.18 -4.96
C ALA A 26 4.60 -5.42 -4.16
N PHE A 27 4.58 -5.01 -2.90
CA PHE A 27 3.41 -5.12 -2.02
C PHE A 27 2.19 -4.40 -2.61
N PHE A 28 2.34 -3.13 -2.96
CA PHE A 28 1.21 -2.35 -3.47
C PHE A 28 0.80 -2.77 -4.87
N ILE A 29 1.74 -3.15 -5.73
CA ILE A 29 1.39 -3.68 -7.06
C ILE A 29 0.61 -5.00 -6.92
N TYR A 30 1.07 -5.89 -6.05
CA TYR A 30 0.40 -7.18 -5.81
C TYR A 30 -1.04 -6.96 -5.33
N PHE A 31 -1.24 -6.18 -4.28
CA PHE A 31 -2.58 -5.95 -3.73
C PHE A 31 -3.43 -5.09 -4.66
N GLY A 32 -2.84 -4.15 -5.39
CA GLY A 32 -3.55 -3.39 -6.41
C GLY A 32 -4.10 -4.27 -7.52
N VAL A 33 -3.31 -5.19 -8.03
CA VAL A 33 -3.75 -6.19 -9.02
C VAL A 33 -4.83 -7.11 -8.43
N ASP A 34 -4.67 -7.49 -7.16
CA ASP A 34 -5.63 -8.36 -6.48
C ASP A 34 -7.03 -7.74 -6.39
N HIS A 35 -7.14 -6.41 -6.31
CA HIS A 35 -8.43 -5.72 -6.38
C HIS A 35 -9.20 -6.03 -7.67
N PHE A 36 -8.50 -6.28 -8.77
CA PHE A 36 -9.11 -6.62 -10.05
C PHE A 36 -9.35 -8.12 -10.23
N ILE A 37 -8.54 -8.96 -9.58
CA ILE A 37 -8.65 -10.43 -9.66
C ILE A 37 -9.68 -10.97 -8.67
N ASN A 38 -9.70 -10.43 -7.44
CA ASN A 38 -10.57 -10.86 -6.35
C ASN A 38 -11.42 -9.70 -5.80
N PRO A 39 -12.21 -9.01 -6.64
CA PRO A 39 -12.97 -7.82 -6.20
C PRO A 39 -13.99 -8.13 -5.11
N ASP A 40 -14.54 -9.33 -5.08
CA ASP A 40 -15.59 -9.73 -4.13
C ASP A 40 -15.09 -9.65 -2.68
N PHE A 41 -13.85 -10.01 -2.42
CA PHE A 41 -13.26 -9.86 -1.08
C PHE A 41 -13.26 -8.40 -0.64
N TYR A 42 -12.79 -7.50 -1.52
CA TYR A 42 -12.70 -6.08 -1.21
C TYR A 42 -14.08 -5.41 -1.09
N LEU A 43 -15.05 -5.86 -1.89
CA LEU A 43 -16.44 -5.43 -1.75
C LEU A 43 -17.03 -5.85 -0.41
N SER A 44 -16.70 -7.05 0.06
CA SER A 44 -17.23 -7.61 1.33
C SER A 44 -16.75 -6.84 2.56
N ILE A 45 -15.58 -6.20 2.51
CA ILE A 45 -15.01 -5.45 3.63
C ILE A 45 -15.37 -3.95 3.59
N MET A 46 -16.08 -3.49 2.57
CA MET A 46 -16.53 -2.10 2.49
C MET A 46 -17.59 -1.82 3.55
N PRO A 47 -17.45 -0.73 4.35
CA PRO A 47 -18.52 -0.32 5.25
C PRO A 47 -19.82 -0.09 4.47
N PRO A 48 -20.98 -0.60 4.96
CA PRO A 48 -22.25 -0.47 4.24
C PRO A 48 -22.65 0.97 3.92
N SER A 49 -22.24 1.91 4.77
CA SER A 49 -22.52 3.34 4.60
C SER A 49 -21.67 4.02 3.53
N PHE A 50 -20.61 3.34 3.06
CA PHE A 50 -19.71 3.92 2.07
C PHE A 50 -20.37 3.88 0.68
N PRO A 51 -20.37 5.00 -0.08
CA PRO A 51 -20.96 5.03 -1.42
C PRO A 51 -20.04 4.39 -2.46
N LEU A 52 -20.62 3.98 -3.59
CA LEU A 52 -19.87 3.56 -4.79
C LEU A 52 -18.85 2.45 -4.51
N HIS A 53 -19.33 1.36 -3.88
CA HIS A 53 -18.45 0.25 -3.44
C HIS A 53 -17.57 -0.30 -4.57
N GLU A 54 -18.18 -0.62 -5.70
CA GLU A 54 -17.47 -1.25 -6.83
C GLU A 54 -16.41 -0.30 -7.41
N GLU A 55 -16.79 0.96 -7.65
CA GLU A 55 -15.89 1.98 -8.16
C GLU A 55 -14.74 2.24 -7.19
N ALA A 56 -15.02 2.30 -5.90
CA ALA A 56 -14.00 2.51 -4.87
C ALA A 56 -12.97 1.39 -4.85
N VAL A 57 -13.39 0.12 -5.01
CA VAL A 57 -12.49 -1.04 -5.07
C VAL A 57 -11.55 -0.92 -6.25
N TYR A 58 -12.07 -0.66 -7.45
CA TYR A 58 -11.24 -0.56 -8.66
C TYR A 58 -10.36 0.67 -8.67
N ILE A 59 -10.84 1.81 -8.21
CA ILE A 59 -10.05 3.04 -8.08
C ILE A 59 -8.91 2.84 -7.09
N SER A 60 -9.17 2.22 -5.93
CA SER A 60 -8.12 1.88 -4.96
C SER A 60 -7.05 1.00 -5.57
N GLY A 61 -7.44 -0.08 -6.27
CA GLY A 61 -6.52 -0.98 -6.93
C GLY A 61 -5.65 -0.27 -7.97
N PHE A 62 -6.26 0.59 -8.76
CA PHE A 62 -5.54 1.40 -9.75
C PHE A 62 -4.47 2.29 -9.10
N PHE A 63 -4.83 3.04 -8.06
CA PHE A 63 -3.89 3.91 -7.36
C PHE A 63 -2.81 3.15 -6.60
N GLU A 64 -3.10 1.96 -6.10
CA GLU A 64 -2.09 1.09 -5.50
C GLU A 64 -1.03 0.67 -6.52
N ILE A 65 -1.44 0.29 -7.73
CA ILE A 65 -0.52 -0.06 -8.81
C ILE A 65 0.30 1.16 -9.23
N VAL A 66 -0.35 2.28 -9.48
CA VAL A 66 0.32 3.53 -9.90
C VAL A 66 1.28 4.02 -8.82
N GLY A 67 0.89 3.97 -7.55
CA GLY A 67 1.73 4.33 -6.43
C GLY A 67 2.91 3.39 -6.28
N GLY A 68 2.69 2.08 -6.39
CA GLY A 68 3.74 1.06 -6.33
C GLY A 68 4.78 1.23 -7.43
N ILE A 69 4.36 1.53 -8.65
CA ILE A 69 5.28 1.84 -9.76
C ILE A 69 5.96 3.20 -9.54
N GLY A 70 5.20 4.19 -9.10
CA GLY A 70 5.68 5.56 -8.92
C GLY A 70 6.80 5.70 -7.91
N VAL A 71 6.81 4.90 -6.84
CA VAL A 71 7.90 4.94 -5.85
C VAL A 71 9.23 4.45 -6.42
N LEU A 72 9.20 3.65 -7.47
CA LEU A 72 10.43 3.20 -8.16
C LEU A 72 11.04 4.30 -9.02
N ILE A 73 10.24 5.26 -9.49
CA ILE A 73 10.69 6.34 -10.36
C ILE A 73 11.14 7.52 -9.49
N PRO A 74 12.44 7.88 -9.49
CA PRO A 74 12.99 8.88 -8.57
C PRO A 74 12.23 10.21 -8.56
N ARG A 75 11.84 10.68 -9.74
CA ARG A 75 11.08 11.93 -9.92
C ARG A 75 9.74 11.91 -9.20
N PHE A 76 9.07 10.76 -9.17
CA PHE A 76 7.72 10.60 -8.63
C PHE A 76 7.70 9.94 -7.25
N ARG A 77 8.82 9.45 -6.75
CA ARG A 77 8.91 8.67 -5.49
C ARG A 77 8.27 9.36 -4.32
N LYS A 78 8.57 10.63 -4.12
CA LYS A 78 8.02 11.40 -3.00
C LYS A 78 6.50 11.55 -3.09
N ILE A 79 5.99 11.96 -4.24
CA ILE A 79 4.55 12.14 -4.43
C ILE A 79 3.81 10.80 -4.41
N ALA A 80 4.39 9.77 -5.00
CA ALA A 80 3.82 8.41 -4.95
C ALA A 80 3.78 7.87 -3.52
N GLY A 81 4.84 8.06 -2.74
CA GLY A 81 4.88 7.67 -1.33
C GLY A 81 3.78 8.34 -0.51
N TRP A 82 3.60 9.65 -0.67
CA TRP A 82 2.51 10.38 -0.02
C TRP A 82 1.13 9.94 -0.53
N GLY A 83 1.02 9.62 -1.81
CA GLY A 83 -0.21 9.06 -2.39
C GLY A 83 -0.58 7.72 -1.76
N LEU A 84 0.40 6.85 -1.53
CA LEU A 84 0.19 5.57 -0.83
C LEU A 84 -0.20 5.78 0.62
N VAL A 85 0.37 6.75 1.33
CA VAL A 85 -0.05 7.12 2.69
C VAL A 85 -1.51 7.56 2.69
N ALA A 86 -1.89 8.44 1.77
CA ALA A 86 -3.27 8.91 1.65
C ALA A 86 -4.24 7.76 1.34
N LEU A 87 -3.83 6.83 0.50
CA LEU A 87 -4.62 5.64 0.16
C LEU A 87 -4.80 4.72 1.38
N LEU A 88 -3.75 4.51 2.16
CA LEU A 88 -3.82 3.74 3.41
C LEU A 88 -4.79 4.38 4.41
N ILE A 89 -4.81 5.71 4.50
CA ILE A 89 -5.79 6.44 5.33
C ILE A 89 -7.21 6.20 4.79
N ALA A 90 -7.39 6.25 3.48
CA ALA A 90 -8.70 6.07 2.85
C ALA A 90 -9.26 4.66 3.04
N VAL A 91 -8.42 3.62 3.10
CA VAL A 91 -8.85 2.24 3.31
C VAL A 91 -8.94 1.83 4.78
N TYR A 92 -8.46 2.65 5.71
CA TYR A 92 -8.50 2.36 7.13
C TYR A 92 -9.92 2.12 7.67
N PRO A 93 -10.97 2.87 7.25
CA PRO A 93 -12.34 2.57 7.64
C PRO A 93 -12.80 1.15 7.34
N ALA A 94 -12.32 0.53 6.25
CA ALA A 94 -12.64 -0.87 5.95
C ALA A 94 -12.06 -1.82 6.99
N ASN A 95 -10.83 -1.60 7.43
CA ASN A 95 -10.21 -2.39 8.49
C ASN A 95 -10.91 -2.19 9.83
N ILE A 96 -11.34 -0.96 10.14
CA ILE A 96 -12.14 -0.67 11.35
C ILE A 96 -13.47 -1.43 11.27
N TYR A 97 -14.17 -1.37 10.15
CA TYR A 97 -15.43 -2.06 9.94
C TYR A 97 -15.30 -3.57 10.20
N MET A 98 -14.25 -4.20 9.66
CA MET A 98 -13.98 -5.62 9.90
C MET A 98 -13.79 -5.93 11.40
N ALA A 99 -13.05 -5.09 12.11
CA ALA A 99 -12.73 -5.30 13.52
C ALA A 99 -13.96 -5.14 14.43
N ILE A 100 -14.85 -4.20 14.13
CA ILE A 100 -16.06 -3.94 14.94
C ILE A 100 -17.27 -4.78 14.54
N THR A 101 -17.19 -5.51 13.42
CA THR A 101 -18.27 -6.36 12.90
C THR A 101 -17.74 -7.78 12.60
N PRO A 102 -17.14 -8.46 13.60
CA PRO A 102 -16.50 -9.76 13.37
C PRO A 102 -17.49 -10.84 12.95
N GLU A 103 -18.76 -10.70 13.28
CA GLU A 103 -19.84 -11.61 12.88
C GLU A 103 -20.07 -11.63 11.36
N ALA A 104 -19.68 -10.57 10.65
CA ALA A 104 -19.73 -10.51 9.19
C ALA A 104 -18.57 -11.28 8.52
N PHE A 105 -17.56 -11.67 9.31
CA PHE A 105 -16.34 -12.34 8.83
C PHE A 105 -16.04 -13.59 9.64
N PRO A 106 -16.97 -14.59 9.65
CA PRO A 106 -16.86 -15.74 10.54
C PRO A 106 -15.65 -16.64 10.26
N ASP A 107 -15.10 -16.57 9.05
CA ASP A 107 -13.94 -17.37 8.64
C ASP A 107 -12.61 -16.74 9.04
N ILE A 108 -12.63 -15.53 9.58
CA ILE A 108 -11.42 -14.81 10.00
C ILE A 108 -11.42 -14.71 11.53
N PRO A 109 -10.37 -15.23 12.21
CA PRO A 109 -10.24 -15.05 13.66
C PRO A 109 -10.27 -13.59 14.07
N VAL A 110 -10.94 -13.27 15.18
CA VAL A 110 -11.09 -11.89 15.69
C VAL A 110 -9.73 -11.25 15.95
N GLU A 111 -8.77 -12.03 16.43
CA GLU A 111 -7.39 -11.59 16.68
C GLU A 111 -6.73 -11.08 15.39
N ILE A 112 -6.99 -11.71 14.26
CA ILE A 112 -6.47 -11.28 12.95
C ILE A 112 -7.12 -9.95 12.53
N LEU A 113 -8.40 -9.76 12.80
CA LEU A 113 -9.09 -8.50 12.47
C LEU A 113 -8.48 -7.32 13.24
N TYR A 114 -8.18 -7.49 14.54
CA TYR A 114 -7.50 -6.47 15.33
C TYR A 114 -6.04 -6.31 14.94
N PHE A 115 -5.35 -7.40 14.64
CA PHE A 115 -3.96 -7.36 14.18
C PHE A 115 -3.80 -6.52 12.90
N ARG A 116 -4.77 -6.59 11.99
CA ARG A 116 -4.79 -5.77 10.77
C ARG A 116 -4.77 -4.27 11.07
N LEU A 117 -5.45 -3.82 12.13
CA LEU A 117 -5.42 -2.42 12.54
C LEU A 117 -4.03 -1.97 12.98
N VAL A 118 -3.33 -2.81 13.74
CA VAL A 118 -1.96 -2.53 14.17
C VAL A 118 -1.00 -2.57 12.99
N LEU A 119 -1.13 -3.57 12.13
CA LEU A 119 -0.31 -3.74 10.94
C LEU A 119 -0.42 -2.55 9.97
N GLN A 120 -1.58 -1.91 9.93
CA GLN A 120 -1.82 -0.71 9.15
C GLN A 120 -0.83 0.42 9.48
N PHE A 121 -0.47 0.59 10.75
CA PHE A 121 0.52 1.60 11.17
C PHE A 121 1.92 1.28 10.65
N LEU A 122 2.29 0.00 10.56
CA LEU A 122 3.56 -0.40 9.94
C LEU A 122 3.57 -0.06 8.46
N PHE A 123 2.47 -0.25 7.77
CA PHE A 123 2.33 0.12 6.36
C PHE A 123 2.39 1.64 6.16
N PHE A 124 1.78 2.43 7.03
CA PHE A 124 1.92 3.89 7.04
C PHE A 124 3.38 4.32 7.14
N TYR A 125 4.08 3.77 8.13
CA TYR A 125 5.49 4.07 8.33
C TYR A 125 6.33 3.66 7.12
N TRP A 126 6.05 2.50 6.56
CA TRP A 126 6.75 1.99 5.38
C TRP A 126 6.59 2.93 4.18
N ALA A 127 5.37 3.30 3.83
CA ALA A 127 5.09 4.23 2.74
C ALA A 127 5.67 5.63 3.01
N TYR A 128 5.57 6.09 4.26
CA TYR A 128 6.14 7.38 4.67
C TYR A 128 7.66 7.41 4.56
N SER A 129 8.33 6.32 4.89
CA SER A 129 9.81 6.26 4.94
C SER A 129 10.45 6.63 3.59
N VAL A 130 9.85 6.22 2.48
CA VAL A 130 10.39 6.49 1.14
C VAL A 130 10.22 7.95 0.71
N THR A 131 9.38 8.72 1.39
CA THR A 131 9.20 10.16 1.14
C THR A 131 10.31 11.01 1.76
N ARG A 132 11.05 10.45 2.73
CA ARG A 132 12.06 11.19 3.51
C ARG A 132 13.30 11.49 2.68
N PRO A 133 13.89 12.71 2.82
CA PRO A 133 15.13 13.05 2.14
C PRO A 133 16.28 12.09 2.48
N VAL A 134 16.40 11.70 3.77
CA VAL A 134 17.45 10.78 4.24
C VAL A 134 17.35 9.42 3.54
N PHE A 135 16.15 8.95 3.23
CA PHE A 135 15.96 7.70 2.49
C PHE A 135 16.53 7.83 1.06
N ASN A 136 16.37 9.00 0.46
CA ASN A 136 16.69 9.25 -0.95
C ASN A 136 18.12 9.74 -1.19
N LEU A 137 18.98 9.72 -0.17
CA LEU A 137 20.41 10.04 -0.36
C LEU A 137 21.04 8.98 -1.27
N VAL A 138 21.66 9.46 -2.34
CA VAL A 138 22.43 8.65 -3.29
C VAL A 138 23.88 9.08 -3.19
N SER A 139 24.81 8.15 -3.36
CA SER A 139 26.25 8.43 -3.43
C SER A 139 26.62 9.17 -4.70
#